data_92268d7876e7a12e98127ec9512f0d12
#
_entry.id   92268d7876e7a12e98127ec9512f0d12
#
_cell.length_a   1.000
_cell.length_b   1.000
_cell.length_c   1.000
_cell.angle_alpha   90.00
_cell.angle_beta   90.00
_cell.angle_gamma   90.00
#
_symmetry.space_group_name_H-M   'P 1'
#
loop_
_entity.id
_entity.type
_entity.pdbx_description
1 polymer ?
#
loop_
_entity_poly.entity_id
_entity_poly.type
_entity_poly.pdbx_seq_one_letter_code
_entity_poly.pdbx_strand_id
1 'polypeptide(L)'
;MSRRTLSLTLAAVVLLGDRVTKVWIESHLSFSDTIPVIPGVFNIVHTQNRGMAFGLFSNGASASRNLLLAAVALVVLLFVAGLIWRLPPQAPRGQRFTPAALGLILGGALGNLYDRLLKGSVTDFLDLHAGSLHWPAFNIADSAITIGAVLLALELLRPAHRD
;
A
#
# COMPACT_ATOMS: atom_id res chain seq x y z
N MET A 1 5.37 19.07 -15.30
CA MET A 1 5.21 18.79 -13.84
C MET A 1 6.58 18.40 -13.28
N SER A 2 6.99 18.96 -12.12
CA SER A 2 8.26 18.55 -11.52
C SER A 2 8.19 17.09 -11.02
N ARG A 3 9.35 16.44 -10.87
CA ARG A 3 9.40 15.05 -10.37
C ARG A 3 8.82 14.93 -8.95
N ARG A 4 9.09 15.91 -8.09
CA ARG A 4 8.50 15.98 -6.74
C ARG A 4 6.99 16.17 -6.78
N THR A 5 6.51 17.07 -7.64
CA THR A 5 5.07 17.31 -7.83
C THR A 5 4.37 16.01 -8.27
N LEU A 6 4.95 15.27 -9.22
CA LEU A 6 4.42 13.98 -9.65
C LEU A 6 4.29 13.00 -8.47
N SER A 7 5.36 12.83 -7.68
CA SER A 7 5.33 11.93 -6.51
C SER A 7 4.25 12.34 -5.51
N LEU A 8 4.17 13.63 -5.16
CA LEU A 8 3.20 14.12 -4.18
C LEU A 8 1.76 14.04 -4.70
N THR A 9 1.54 14.32 -5.99
CA THR A 9 0.20 14.17 -6.60
C THR A 9 -0.24 12.72 -6.58
N LEU A 10 0.63 11.78 -6.98
CA LEU A 10 0.30 10.36 -6.93
C LEU A 10 0.07 9.87 -5.49
N ALA A 11 0.87 10.33 -4.53
CA ALA A 11 0.65 10.00 -3.12
C ALA A 11 -0.72 10.48 -2.63
N ALA A 12 -1.11 11.70 -2.98
CA ALA A 12 -2.42 12.24 -2.63
C ALA A 12 -3.57 11.45 -3.30
N VAL A 13 -3.44 11.10 -4.58
CA VAL A 13 -4.45 10.32 -5.31
C VAL A 13 -4.61 8.93 -4.69
N VAL A 14 -3.50 8.24 -4.38
CA VAL A 14 -3.53 6.92 -3.73
C VAL A 14 -4.16 7.02 -2.35
N LEU A 15 -3.73 7.97 -1.51
CA LEU A 15 -4.28 8.17 -0.17
C LEU A 15 -5.78 8.43 -0.22
N LEU A 16 -6.23 9.34 -1.08
CA LEU A 16 -7.66 9.65 -1.22
C LEU A 16 -8.46 8.45 -1.74
N GLY A 17 -7.96 7.77 -2.77
CA GLY A 17 -8.60 6.56 -3.31
C GLY A 17 -8.72 5.45 -2.27
N ASP A 18 -7.64 5.20 -1.52
CA ASP A 18 -7.65 4.22 -0.42
C ASP A 18 -8.66 4.61 0.68
N ARG A 19 -8.70 5.88 1.08
CA ARG A 19 -9.65 6.35 2.11
C ARG A 19 -11.10 6.25 1.64
N VAL A 20 -11.40 6.70 0.44
CA VAL A 20 -12.76 6.65 -0.12
C VAL A 20 -13.26 5.21 -0.23
N THR A 21 -12.44 4.31 -0.77
CA THR A 21 -12.82 2.90 -0.91
C THR A 21 -13.01 2.23 0.44
N LYS A 22 -12.11 2.43 1.42
CA LYS A 22 -12.24 1.86 2.76
C LYS A 22 -13.48 2.37 3.49
N VAL A 23 -13.77 3.67 3.43
CA VAL A 23 -14.98 4.25 4.03
C VAL A 23 -16.23 3.66 3.39
N TRP A 24 -16.23 3.49 2.08
CA TRP A 24 -17.35 2.88 1.38
C TRP A 24 -17.57 1.43 1.83
N ILE A 25 -16.52 0.62 1.87
CA ILE A 25 -16.57 -0.77 2.37
C ILE A 25 -17.12 -0.83 3.79
N GLU A 26 -16.55 -0.04 4.70
CA GLU A 26 -16.93 -0.02 6.12
C GLU A 26 -18.38 0.41 6.36
N SER A 27 -18.94 1.23 5.46
CA SER A 27 -20.31 1.74 5.58
C SER A 27 -21.35 0.87 4.89
N HIS A 28 -20.97 -0.04 3.98
CA HIS A 28 -21.92 -0.79 3.16
C HIS A 28 -21.80 -2.32 3.32
N LEU A 29 -20.68 -2.83 3.82
CA LEU A 29 -20.47 -4.26 3.99
C LEU A 29 -20.24 -4.62 5.45
N SER A 30 -20.94 -5.65 5.92
CA SER A 30 -20.64 -6.31 7.19
C SER A 30 -19.42 -7.26 7.03
N PHE A 31 -18.79 -7.66 8.14
CA PHE A 31 -17.64 -8.59 8.12
C PHE A 31 -17.92 -9.97 7.54
N SER A 32 -19.19 -10.37 7.49
CA SER A 32 -19.63 -11.65 6.91
C SER A 32 -19.96 -11.55 5.43
N ASP A 33 -19.99 -10.33 4.87
CA ASP A 33 -20.46 -10.12 3.51
C ASP A 33 -19.33 -10.41 2.51
N THR A 34 -19.72 -11.06 1.41
CA THR A 34 -18.85 -11.33 0.27
C THR A 34 -19.60 -11.00 -1.01
N ILE A 35 -19.06 -10.12 -1.82
CA ILE A 35 -19.60 -9.77 -3.13
C ILE A 35 -18.71 -10.42 -4.19
N PRO A 36 -19.17 -11.49 -4.88
CA PRO A 36 -18.42 -12.08 -5.97
C PRO A 36 -18.43 -11.15 -7.19
N VAL A 37 -17.25 -10.64 -7.56
CA VAL A 37 -17.07 -9.80 -8.75
C VAL A 37 -16.75 -10.67 -9.97
N ILE A 38 -15.81 -11.59 -9.81
CA ILE A 38 -15.47 -12.61 -10.81
C ILE A 38 -15.56 -13.97 -10.10
N PRO A 39 -16.60 -14.77 -10.38
CA PRO A 39 -16.78 -16.05 -9.72
C PRO A 39 -15.53 -16.94 -9.83
N GLY A 40 -15.09 -17.46 -8.71
CA GLY A 40 -13.92 -18.35 -8.62
C GLY A 40 -12.55 -17.65 -8.61
N VAL A 41 -12.49 -16.30 -8.76
CA VAL A 41 -11.23 -15.55 -8.90
C VAL A 41 -11.13 -14.33 -8.00
N PHE A 42 -12.20 -13.53 -7.91
CA PHE A 42 -12.14 -12.23 -7.24
C PHE A 42 -13.44 -11.87 -6.52
N ASN A 43 -13.32 -11.57 -5.24
CA ASN A 43 -14.40 -11.07 -4.41
C ASN A 43 -14.06 -9.71 -3.82
N ILE A 44 -15.10 -8.95 -3.47
CA ILE A 44 -15.00 -7.84 -2.51
C ILE A 44 -15.52 -8.36 -1.17
N VAL A 45 -14.71 -8.17 -0.13
CA VAL A 45 -14.97 -8.61 1.24
C VAL A 45 -14.76 -7.44 2.20
N HIS A 46 -15.16 -7.61 3.47
CA HIS A 46 -14.79 -6.67 4.52
C HIS A 46 -14.01 -7.41 5.61
N THR A 47 -12.72 -7.18 5.70
CA THR A 47 -11.89 -7.76 6.75
C THR A 47 -11.06 -6.70 7.47
N GLN A 48 -10.67 -6.98 8.71
CA GLN A 48 -9.76 -6.14 9.49
C GLN A 48 -8.43 -6.84 9.73
N ASN A 49 -7.38 -6.30 9.16
CA ASN A 49 -6.02 -6.78 9.33
C ASN A 49 -5.36 -6.13 10.55
N ARG A 50 -5.28 -6.90 11.63
CA ARG A 50 -4.58 -6.49 12.86
C ARG A 50 -3.10 -6.84 12.85
N GLY A 51 -2.52 -7.01 11.66
CA GLY A 51 -1.10 -7.37 11.50
C GLY A 51 -0.82 -8.87 11.63
N MET A 52 -1.80 -9.73 11.33
CA MET A 52 -1.68 -11.19 11.32
C MET A 52 -1.17 -11.72 9.97
N ALA A 53 -0.14 -11.10 9.38
CA ALA A 53 0.55 -11.74 8.27
C ALA A 53 1.20 -13.03 8.78
N PHE A 54 0.81 -14.17 8.20
CA PHE A 54 1.38 -15.51 8.43
C PHE A 54 1.21 -16.13 9.84
N GLY A 55 0.23 -15.70 10.66
CA GLY A 55 0.00 -16.33 11.98
C GLY A 55 1.15 -16.14 13.00
N LEU A 56 2.19 -15.41 12.65
CA LEU A 56 3.30 -15.08 13.54
C LEU A 56 2.80 -14.08 14.59
N PHE A 57 2.95 -14.43 15.86
CA PHE A 57 2.55 -13.63 17.04
C PHE A 57 1.06 -13.68 17.42
N SER A 58 0.41 -14.83 17.30
CA SER A 58 -0.97 -15.02 17.76
C SER A 58 -1.17 -14.76 19.27
N ASN A 59 -0.12 -14.82 20.09
CA ASN A 59 -0.16 -14.76 21.56
C ASN A 59 0.30 -13.43 22.18
N GLY A 60 0.58 -12.39 21.40
CA GLY A 60 0.99 -11.08 21.91
C GLY A 60 -0.15 -10.06 21.96
N ALA A 61 -0.10 -9.11 22.90
CA ALA A 61 -1.06 -8.04 23.00
C ALA A 61 -1.20 -7.32 21.65
N SER A 62 -2.43 -7.23 21.12
CA SER A 62 -2.72 -6.65 19.79
C SER A 62 -2.23 -5.20 19.64
N ALA A 63 -2.16 -4.47 20.76
CA ALA A 63 -1.70 -3.08 20.80
C ALA A 63 -0.20 -2.93 20.50
N SER A 64 0.67 -3.75 21.10
CA SER A 64 2.13 -3.65 20.87
C SER A 64 2.50 -4.00 19.44
N ARG A 65 1.83 -4.98 18.84
CA ARG A 65 2.01 -5.34 17.43
C ARG A 65 1.56 -4.23 16.49
N ASN A 66 0.39 -3.63 16.74
CA ASN A 66 -0.09 -2.51 15.94
C ASN A 66 0.86 -1.31 16.03
N LEU A 67 1.39 -1.03 17.22
CA LEU A 67 2.37 0.03 17.44
C LEU A 67 3.67 -0.24 16.67
N LEU A 68 4.17 -1.49 16.69
CA LEU A 68 5.36 -1.89 15.94
C LEU A 68 5.15 -1.68 14.42
N LEU A 69 4.01 -2.12 13.88
CA LEU A 69 3.69 -1.97 12.46
C LEU A 69 3.51 -0.49 12.08
N ALA A 70 2.92 0.31 12.95
CA ALA A 70 2.81 1.75 12.76
C ALA A 70 4.19 2.43 12.79
N ALA A 71 5.08 2.03 13.70
CA ALA A 71 6.45 2.54 13.77
C ALA A 71 7.25 2.19 12.51
N VAL A 72 7.16 0.94 12.03
CA VAL A 72 7.81 0.52 10.76
C VAL A 72 7.26 1.33 9.59
N ALA A 73 5.93 1.50 9.49
CA ALA A 73 5.32 2.31 8.45
C ALA A 73 5.80 3.77 8.50
N LEU A 74 5.93 4.35 9.69
CA LEU A 74 6.46 5.70 9.87
C LEU A 74 7.91 5.83 9.42
N VAL A 75 8.78 4.87 9.76
CA VAL A 75 10.18 4.84 9.30
C VAL A 75 10.23 4.81 7.77
N VAL A 76 9.46 3.93 7.14
CA VAL A 76 9.37 3.86 5.66
C VAL A 76 8.88 5.19 5.08
N LEU A 77 7.87 5.80 5.67
CA LEU A 77 7.34 7.10 5.25
C LEU A 77 8.40 8.20 5.28
N LEU A 78 9.12 8.32 6.38
CA LEU A 78 10.17 9.33 6.54
C LEU A 78 11.31 9.09 5.54
N PHE A 79 11.69 7.84 5.32
CA PHE A 79 12.71 7.47 4.34
C PHE A 79 12.27 7.83 2.91
N VAL A 80 11.05 7.43 2.51
CA VAL A 80 10.51 7.73 1.16
C VAL A 80 10.33 9.24 0.97
N ALA A 81 9.82 9.95 1.97
CA ALA A 81 9.71 11.42 1.92
C ALA A 81 11.09 12.08 1.74
N GLY A 82 12.12 11.59 2.44
CA GLY A 82 13.49 12.04 2.27
C GLY A 82 14.04 11.79 0.85
N LEU A 83 13.71 10.63 0.25
CA LEU A 83 14.07 10.35 -1.15
C LEU A 83 13.35 11.29 -2.12
N ILE A 84 12.05 11.54 -1.93
CA ILE A 84 11.29 12.49 -2.76
C ILE A 84 11.89 13.90 -2.65
N TRP A 85 12.27 14.31 -1.44
CA TRP A 85 12.90 15.63 -1.24
C TRP A 85 14.23 15.77 -1.96
N ARG A 86 14.98 14.67 -2.07
CA ARG A 86 16.28 14.62 -2.77
C ARG A 86 16.18 14.36 -4.28
N LEU A 87 14.97 14.19 -4.84
CA LEU A 87 14.80 13.98 -6.27
C LEU A 87 15.41 15.15 -7.06
N PRO A 88 16.32 14.88 -8.01
CA PRO A 88 16.88 15.93 -8.86
C PRO A 88 15.79 16.50 -9.79
N PRO A 89 15.87 17.80 -10.16
CA PRO A 89 14.88 18.43 -11.04
C PRO A 89 14.75 17.72 -12.40
N GLN A 90 15.88 17.26 -12.95
CA GLN A 90 15.94 16.52 -14.19
C GLN A 90 16.13 15.02 -13.90
N ALA A 91 15.52 14.17 -14.72
CA ALA A 91 15.71 12.73 -14.59
C ALA A 91 17.12 12.34 -15.05
N PRO A 92 17.94 11.73 -14.19
CA PRO A 92 19.11 11.01 -14.67
C PRO A 92 18.71 9.98 -15.72
N ARG A 93 19.59 9.72 -16.69
CA ARG A 93 19.35 8.66 -17.68
C ARG A 93 19.01 7.35 -16.96
N GLY A 94 17.90 6.71 -17.34
CA GLY A 94 17.43 5.47 -16.73
C GLY A 94 16.45 5.59 -15.56
N GLN A 95 16.31 6.77 -14.94
CA GLN A 95 15.38 6.96 -13.80
C GLN A 95 14.00 7.52 -14.22
N ARG A 96 13.22 6.73 -14.94
CA ARG A 96 11.90 7.15 -15.45
C ARG A 96 10.77 6.91 -14.45
N PHE A 97 10.84 5.82 -13.68
CA PHE A 97 9.74 5.37 -12.81
C PHE A 97 9.89 5.83 -11.35
N THR A 98 11.11 6.20 -10.92
CA THR A 98 11.39 6.58 -9.52
C THR A 98 10.37 7.55 -8.93
N PRO A 99 9.97 8.66 -9.57
CA PRO A 99 9.01 9.60 -8.97
C PRO A 99 7.63 8.97 -8.77
N ALA A 100 7.15 8.19 -9.75
CA ALA A 100 5.86 7.54 -9.66
C ALA A 100 5.89 6.45 -8.59
N ALA A 101 6.93 5.63 -8.56
CA ALA A 101 7.13 4.59 -7.57
C ALA A 101 7.15 5.13 -6.14
N LEU A 102 7.93 6.18 -5.89
CA LEU A 102 8.00 6.82 -4.57
C LEU A 102 6.65 7.44 -4.16
N GLY A 103 5.92 8.02 -5.11
CA GLY A 103 4.58 8.56 -4.85
C GLY A 103 3.58 7.47 -4.47
N LEU A 104 3.57 6.34 -5.20
CA LEU A 104 2.71 5.19 -4.90
C LEU A 104 3.01 4.61 -3.52
N ILE A 105 4.28 4.41 -3.20
CA ILE A 105 4.70 3.88 -1.88
C ILE A 105 4.31 4.87 -0.77
N LEU A 106 4.57 6.16 -0.95
CA LEU A 106 4.23 7.17 0.05
C LEU A 106 2.73 7.21 0.33
N GLY A 107 1.90 7.25 -0.72
CA GLY A 107 0.43 7.30 -0.58
C GLY A 107 -0.14 6.05 0.08
N GLY A 108 0.31 4.86 -0.33
CA GLY A 108 -0.11 3.60 0.29
C GLY A 108 0.34 3.46 1.74
N ALA A 109 1.59 3.82 2.05
CA ALA A 109 2.08 3.78 3.42
C ALA A 109 1.33 4.77 4.34
N LEU A 110 0.96 5.96 3.85
CA LEU A 110 0.11 6.92 4.56
C LEU A 110 -1.28 6.36 4.83
N GLY A 111 -1.92 5.72 3.84
CA GLY A 111 -3.25 5.13 3.99
C GLY A 111 -3.29 4.05 5.07
N ASN A 112 -2.35 3.13 5.04
CA ASN A 112 -2.26 2.06 6.01
C ASN A 112 -1.81 2.53 7.41
N LEU A 113 -0.95 3.56 7.49
CA LEU A 113 -0.58 4.17 8.77
C LEU A 113 -1.77 4.90 9.41
N TYR A 114 -2.56 5.63 8.61
CA TYR A 114 -3.78 6.30 9.06
C TYR A 114 -4.73 5.32 9.75
N ASP A 115 -5.01 4.18 9.11
CA ASP A 115 -5.89 3.16 9.70
C ASP A 115 -5.32 2.60 11.01
N ARG A 116 -4.03 2.28 11.07
CA ARG A 116 -3.39 1.76 12.27
C ARG A 116 -3.43 2.72 13.45
N LEU A 117 -3.23 4.01 13.19
CA LEU A 117 -3.23 5.02 14.24
C LEU A 117 -4.64 5.32 14.78
N LEU A 118 -5.66 5.31 13.92
CA LEU A 118 -7.01 5.69 14.31
C LEU A 118 -7.89 4.51 14.71
N LYS A 119 -7.71 3.35 14.05
CA LYS A 119 -8.59 2.18 14.22
C LYS A 119 -7.89 0.99 14.89
N GLY A 120 -6.56 1.00 14.97
CA GLY A 120 -5.78 -0.13 15.47
C GLY A 120 -5.70 -1.32 14.51
N SER A 121 -6.26 -1.22 13.32
CA SER A 121 -6.27 -2.25 12.27
C SER A 121 -6.39 -1.61 10.90
N VAL A 122 -6.03 -2.34 9.85
CA VAL A 122 -6.20 -1.92 8.45
C VAL A 122 -7.42 -2.61 7.87
N THR A 123 -8.25 -1.88 7.11
CA THR A 123 -9.38 -2.44 6.37
C THR A 123 -8.89 -3.00 5.04
N ASP A 124 -9.08 -4.32 4.84
CA ASP A 124 -8.75 -5.05 3.62
C ASP A 124 -10.04 -5.53 2.95
N PHE A 125 -10.11 -5.44 1.61
CA PHE A 125 -11.36 -5.72 0.91
C PHE A 125 -11.21 -6.36 -0.47
N LEU A 126 -10.00 -6.51 -1.00
CA LEU A 126 -9.73 -7.19 -2.26
C LEU A 126 -9.31 -8.63 -1.94
N ASP A 127 -10.12 -9.59 -2.33
CA ASP A 127 -9.89 -11.03 -2.10
C ASP A 127 -9.69 -11.73 -3.45
N LEU A 128 -8.44 -12.08 -3.76
CA LEU A 128 -8.08 -12.89 -4.92
C LEU A 128 -8.01 -14.36 -4.52
N HIS A 129 -8.64 -15.23 -5.30
CA HIS A 129 -8.65 -16.65 -5.00
C HIS A 129 -8.67 -17.53 -6.25
N ALA A 130 -8.31 -18.80 -6.08
CA ALA A 130 -8.46 -19.84 -7.09
C ALA A 130 -9.14 -21.04 -6.42
N GLY A 131 -10.45 -21.19 -6.62
CA GLY A 131 -11.27 -22.16 -5.87
C GLY A 131 -11.21 -21.87 -4.37
N SER A 132 -10.70 -22.81 -3.58
CA SER A 132 -10.56 -22.68 -2.11
C SER A 132 -9.24 -22.04 -1.65
N LEU A 133 -8.32 -21.77 -2.57
CA LEU A 133 -7.04 -21.13 -2.26
C LEU A 133 -7.18 -19.61 -2.36
N HIS A 134 -7.14 -18.92 -1.21
CA HIS A 134 -7.24 -17.48 -1.12
C HIS A 134 -5.87 -16.85 -0.89
N TRP A 135 -5.58 -15.76 -1.63
CA TRP A 135 -4.54 -14.83 -1.27
C TRP A 135 -5.02 -14.00 -0.08
N PRO A 136 -4.16 -13.66 0.88
CA PRO A 136 -4.57 -12.74 1.96
C PRO A 136 -5.23 -11.49 1.40
N ALA A 137 -6.39 -11.11 1.90
CA ALA A 137 -7.09 -9.92 1.44
C ALA A 137 -6.21 -8.68 1.63
N PHE A 138 -6.34 -7.72 0.72
CA PHE A 138 -5.54 -6.49 0.67
C PHE A 138 -6.41 -5.30 0.24
N ASN A 139 -5.80 -4.13 0.09
CA ASN A 139 -6.49 -2.88 -0.24
C ASN A 139 -5.74 -2.06 -1.32
N ILE A 140 -6.23 -0.85 -1.62
CA ILE A 140 -5.62 0.05 -2.61
C ILE A 140 -4.22 0.50 -2.16
N ALA A 141 -4.02 0.75 -0.87
CA ALA A 141 -2.71 1.13 -0.33
C ALA A 141 -1.65 0.04 -0.55
N ASP A 142 -2.00 -1.24 -0.28
CA ASP A 142 -1.11 -2.38 -0.48
C ASP A 142 -0.77 -2.58 -1.96
N SER A 143 -1.77 -2.43 -2.84
CA SER A 143 -1.59 -2.46 -4.29
C SER A 143 -0.61 -1.39 -4.74
N ALA A 144 -0.77 -0.17 -4.26
CA ALA A 144 0.11 0.95 -4.60
C ALA A 144 1.55 0.73 -4.10
N ILE A 145 1.72 0.25 -2.86
CA ILE A 145 3.05 -0.08 -2.31
C ILE A 145 3.72 -1.15 -3.17
N THR A 146 2.99 -2.21 -3.51
CA THR A 146 3.50 -3.33 -4.31
C THR A 146 3.91 -2.87 -5.72
N ILE A 147 3.05 -2.13 -6.41
CA ILE A 147 3.34 -1.58 -7.74
C ILE A 147 4.55 -0.65 -7.66
N GLY A 148 4.60 0.24 -6.67
CA GLY A 148 5.72 1.15 -6.46
C GLY A 148 7.04 0.41 -6.22
N ALA A 149 7.03 -0.64 -5.39
CA ALA A 149 8.21 -1.47 -5.14
C ALA A 149 8.69 -2.19 -6.41
N VAL A 150 7.76 -2.75 -7.19
CA VAL A 150 8.07 -3.40 -8.47
C VAL A 150 8.68 -2.39 -9.45
N LEU A 151 8.13 -1.18 -9.57
CA LEU A 151 8.67 -0.14 -10.44
C LEU A 151 10.09 0.26 -10.04
N LEU A 152 10.39 0.39 -8.74
CA LEU A 152 11.76 0.66 -8.28
C LEU A 152 12.69 -0.52 -8.59
N ALA A 153 12.26 -1.75 -8.34
CA ALA A 153 13.05 -2.93 -8.64
C ALA A 153 13.38 -3.04 -10.13
N LEU A 154 12.39 -2.81 -11.01
CA LEU A 154 12.59 -2.81 -12.46
C LEU A 154 13.55 -1.70 -12.91
N GLU A 155 13.55 -0.56 -12.23
CA GLU A 155 14.46 0.52 -12.55
C GLU A 155 15.91 0.21 -12.12
N LEU A 156 16.09 -0.42 -10.97
CA LEU A 156 17.40 -0.85 -10.47
C LEU A 156 18.03 -1.96 -11.32
N LEU A 157 17.20 -2.84 -11.90
CA LEU A 157 17.64 -3.95 -12.76
C LEU A 157 17.97 -3.50 -14.20
N ARG A 158 17.67 -2.26 -14.59
CA ARG A 158 18.03 -1.75 -15.92
C ARG A 158 19.54 -1.53 -15.99
N PRO A 159 20.20 -2.09 -17.02
CA PRO A 159 21.62 -1.82 -17.21
C PRO A 159 21.85 -0.32 -17.37
N ALA A 160 22.80 0.24 -16.64
CA ALA A 160 23.31 1.56 -16.95
C ALA A 160 23.89 1.51 -18.37
N HIS A 161 23.26 2.21 -19.34
CA HIS A 161 23.89 2.39 -20.65
C HIS A 161 25.22 3.11 -20.37
N ARG A 162 26.30 2.36 -20.49
CA ARG A 162 27.65 2.93 -20.57
C ARG A 162 27.74 3.54 -21.96
N ASP A 163 27.64 4.87 -22.04
CA ASP A 163 28.09 5.64 -23.19
C ASP A 163 29.62 5.68 -23.19
#